data_ebdbcc806b8889f571b0ad8025e79742
#
_entry.id   ebdbcc806b8889f571b0ad8025e79742
#
_cell.length_a   1.000
_cell.length_b   1.000
_cell.length_c   1.000
_cell.angle_alpha   90.00
_cell.angle_beta   90.00
_cell.angle_gamma   90.00
#
_symmetry.space_group_name_H-M   'P 1'
#
loop_
_entity.id
_entity.type
_entity.pdbx_description
1 polymer ?
#
loop_
_entity_poly.entity_id
_entity_poly.type
_entity_poly.pdbx_seq_one_letter_code
_entity_poly.pdbx_strand_id
1 'polypeptide(L)'
;MVIALVGLVINAQSQITKNEDKMITREPIAAGKFYTADSSKLHAEVAGYLDGAESKVAQNPAAIIVPHAGYPFSGPIAAESYHTVDPEANFDNIFLIGSSHRGHYGKASVYTEGNYESPLGEVPVDLELAKKLVNESEMFEYVPQAHTMEHSLEVQLPFIQYHFKKDIPIVPIVLGLSDREQCKKVAGVLEPYFNGNNLFIISTDFSHFPPYDAAVEVDNNSAEAIVTNNPDSLEKALEENEKKKIQNLATSMCGWTSVMTLLEMTQDKNIDIKKLKYRNSGDTRYSGKD
;
A
#
# COMPACT_ATOMS: atom_id res chain seq x y z
N MET A 1 -29.30 -79.48 7.48
CA MET A 1 -28.61 -78.52 6.56
C MET A 1 -28.83 -77.14 7.11
N VAL A 2 -27.82 -76.61 7.83
CA VAL A 2 -27.87 -75.29 8.49
C VAL A 2 -27.06 -74.35 7.64
N ILE A 3 -27.70 -73.30 7.11
CA ILE A 3 -27.04 -72.26 6.34
C ILE A 3 -26.73 -71.12 7.31
N ALA A 4 -25.44 -70.87 7.55
CA ALA A 4 -24.96 -69.71 8.32
C ALA A 4 -24.78 -68.52 7.38
N LEU A 5 -25.52 -67.44 7.59
CA LEU A 5 -25.30 -66.13 6.96
C LEU A 5 -24.29 -65.33 7.78
N VAL A 6 -23.12 -65.04 7.18
CA VAL A 6 -22.13 -64.11 7.73
C VAL A 6 -22.42 -62.77 7.16
N GLY A 7 -22.86 -61.86 8.01
CA GLY A 7 -23.00 -60.40 7.65
C GLY A 7 -21.68 -59.67 7.77
N LEU A 8 -21.13 -59.18 6.65
CA LEU A 8 -20.00 -58.25 6.64
C LEU A 8 -20.52 -56.82 6.80
N VAL A 9 -20.10 -56.13 7.88
CA VAL A 9 -20.28 -54.70 8.05
C VAL A 9 -19.01 -54.02 7.53
N ILE A 10 -19.12 -53.32 6.43
CA ILE A 10 -18.03 -52.48 5.90
C ILE A 10 -18.18 -51.10 6.53
N ASN A 11 -17.32 -50.78 7.52
CA ASN A 11 -17.18 -49.41 8.04
C ASN A 11 -16.32 -48.60 7.05
N ALA A 12 -16.94 -47.82 6.19
CA ALA A 12 -16.27 -46.81 5.40
C ALA A 12 -16.06 -45.54 6.30
N GLN A 13 -14.96 -45.49 7.00
CA GLN A 13 -14.48 -44.20 7.55
C GLN A 13 -13.96 -43.37 6.38
N SER A 14 -14.80 -42.43 5.90
CA SER A 14 -14.32 -41.36 5.03
C SER A 14 -13.34 -40.53 5.84
N GLN A 15 -12.06 -40.69 5.58
CA GLN A 15 -11.05 -39.70 5.99
C GLN A 15 -11.32 -38.43 5.18
N ILE A 16 -12.04 -37.50 5.80
CA ILE A 16 -12.02 -36.12 5.36
C ILE A 16 -10.60 -35.62 5.68
N THR A 17 -9.72 -35.75 4.71
CA THR A 17 -8.46 -34.97 4.73
C THR A 17 -8.88 -33.53 4.71
N LYS A 18 -8.80 -32.84 5.86
CA LYS A 18 -8.70 -31.38 5.87
C LYS A 18 -7.48 -31.07 4.99
N ASN A 19 -7.72 -30.60 3.77
CA ASN A 19 -6.73 -29.81 3.08
C ASN A 19 -6.48 -28.61 4.02
N GLU A 20 -5.41 -28.65 4.78
CA GLU A 20 -4.86 -27.43 5.34
C GLU A 20 -4.50 -26.60 4.12
N ASP A 21 -5.26 -25.52 3.88
CA ASP A 21 -4.97 -24.56 2.82
C ASP A 21 -3.54 -24.09 3.05
N LYS A 22 -2.63 -24.56 2.20
CA LYS A 22 -1.22 -24.24 2.31
C LYS A 22 -1.09 -22.74 2.09
N MET A 23 -0.74 -22.02 3.14
CA MET A 23 -0.46 -20.58 3.04
C MET A 23 0.60 -20.33 1.96
N ILE A 24 0.32 -19.40 1.05
CA ILE A 24 1.22 -19.03 -0.05
C ILE A 24 1.84 -17.70 0.33
N THR A 25 3.10 -17.72 0.77
CA THR A 25 3.85 -16.49 1.02
C THR A 25 4.16 -15.80 -0.31
N ARG A 26 3.85 -14.52 -0.38
CA ARG A 26 4.16 -13.68 -1.55
C ARG A 26 5.62 -13.23 -1.44
N GLU A 27 6.46 -13.83 -2.29
CA GLU A 27 7.89 -13.56 -2.35
C GLU A 27 8.22 -12.17 -2.91
N PRO A 28 9.36 -11.55 -2.49
CA PRO A 28 9.75 -10.22 -2.95
C PRO A 28 10.19 -10.23 -4.42
N ILE A 29 9.68 -9.28 -5.22
CA ILE A 29 10.02 -9.07 -6.64
C ILE A 29 10.77 -7.76 -6.88
N ALA A 30 10.68 -6.82 -5.95
CA ALA A 30 11.35 -5.52 -5.99
C ALA A 30 12.75 -5.58 -5.36
N ALA A 31 13.05 -6.60 -4.56
CA ALA A 31 14.36 -6.83 -3.96
C ALA A 31 15.46 -6.93 -5.04
N GLY A 32 16.56 -6.22 -4.84
CA GLY A 32 17.66 -6.11 -5.80
C GLY A 32 17.41 -5.12 -6.96
N LYS A 33 16.23 -4.49 -7.02
CA LYS A 33 15.83 -3.52 -8.04
C LYS A 33 15.46 -2.17 -7.45
N PHE A 34 14.50 -2.16 -6.53
CA PHE A 34 14.03 -0.94 -5.84
C PHE A 34 14.77 -0.72 -4.52
N TYR A 35 15.19 -1.77 -3.87
CA TYR A 35 15.99 -1.79 -2.66
C TYR A 35 16.92 -3.00 -2.66
N THR A 36 17.95 -3.01 -1.81
CA THR A 36 18.93 -4.11 -1.78
C THR A 36 18.29 -5.44 -1.32
N ALA A 37 18.66 -6.55 -1.97
CA ALA A 37 18.23 -7.90 -1.57
C ALA A 37 19.04 -8.47 -0.37
N ASP A 38 20.14 -7.82 0.02
CA ASP A 38 20.94 -8.19 1.17
C ASP A 38 20.29 -7.68 2.45
N SER A 39 19.85 -8.59 3.31
CA SER A 39 19.13 -8.28 4.55
C SER A 39 19.89 -7.30 5.46
N SER A 40 21.18 -7.51 5.67
CA SER A 40 21.98 -6.68 6.55
C SER A 40 22.16 -5.26 6.00
N LYS A 41 22.36 -5.14 4.68
CA LYS A 41 22.47 -3.85 4.02
C LYS A 41 21.11 -3.12 4.01
N LEU A 42 20.02 -3.85 3.75
CA LEU A 42 18.67 -3.30 3.77
C LEU A 42 18.32 -2.74 5.15
N HIS A 43 18.61 -3.51 6.20
CA HIS A 43 18.40 -3.07 7.57
C HIS A 43 19.19 -1.77 7.88
N ALA A 44 20.47 -1.72 7.50
CA ALA A 44 21.31 -0.52 7.70
C ALA A 44 20.84 0.67 6.86
N GLU A 45 20.36 0.43 5.64
CA GLU A 45 19.86 1.45 4.73
C GLU A 45 18.58 2.10 5.28
N VAL A 46 17.59 1.30 5.70
CA VAL A 46 16.35 1.80 6.32
C VAL A 46 16.64 2.52 7.64
N ALA A 47 17.52 1.97 8.47
CA ALA A 47 17.98 2.64 9.69
C ALA A 47 18.53 4.03 9.41
N GLY A 48 19.44 4.14 8.42
CA GLY A 48 20.05 5.42 8.05
C GLY A 48 19.05 6.44 7.52
N TYR A 49 18.00 6.01 6.81
CA TYR A 49 16.93 6.90 6.37
C TYR A 49 16.10 7.42 7.54
N LEU A 50 15.70 6.55 8.47
CA LEU A 50 14.90 6.93 9.65
C LEU A 50 15.71 7.80 10.63
N ASP A 51 17.00 7.50 10.84
CA ASP A 51 17.88 8.32 11.66
C ASP A 51 18.12 9.72 11.08
N GLY A 52 18.01 9.87 9.76
CA GLY A 52 18.14 11.12 9.04
C GLY A 52 16.84 11.90 8.87
N ALA A 53 15.70 11.35 9.32
CA ALA A 53 14.41 12.02 9.22
C ALA A 53 14.29 13.20 10.20
N GLU A 54 13.72 14.29 9.74
CA GLU A 54 13.61 15.56 10.50
C GLU A 54 12.18 15.81 11.02
N SER A 55 11.19 15.10 10.48
CA SER A 55 9.80 15.18 10.92
C SER A 55 9.66 14.78 12.39
N LYS A 56 8.73 15.41 13.09
CA LYS A 56 8.49 15.08 14.50
C LYS A 56 7.40 14.02 14.60
N VAL A 57 7.57 13.10 15.55
CA VAL A 57 6.50 12.21 15.96
C VAL A 57 5.27 13.07 16.30
N ALA A 58 4.24 12.95 15.48
CA ALA A 58 2.94 13.55 15.75
C ALA A 58 2.16 12.66 16.72
N GLN A 59 1.05 13.16 17.24
CA GLN A 59 0.05 12.27 17.85
C GLN A 59 -0.37 11.30 16.74
N ASN A 60 -0.14 10.01 16.92
CA ASN A 60 -0.30 8.91 15.98
C ASN A 60 -1.22 9.23 14.79
N PRO A 61 -0.67 9.43 13.59
CA PRO A 61 -1.49 9.73 12.42
C PRO A 61 -2.36 8.52 12.09
N ALA A 62 -3.61 8.75 11.66
CA ALA A 62 -4.48 7.68 11.18
C ALA A 62 -4.06 7.19 9.78
N ALA A 63 -3.35 8.04 9.01
CA ALA A 63 -2.82 7.69 7.70
C ALA A 63 -1.50 8.40 7.41
N ILE A 64 -0.64 7.77 6.61
CA ILE A 64 0.53 8.37 5.98
C ILE A 64 0.49 8.11 4.47
N ILE A 65 0.93 9.12 3.69
CA ILE A 65 1.12 8.99 2.24
C ILE A 65 2.63 8.89 2.01
N VAL A 66 3.06 7.83 1.30
CA VAL A 66 4.47 7.43 1.24
C VAL A 66 4.86 7.08 -0.19
N PRO A 67 6.02 7.57 -0.71
CA PRO A 67 6.49 7.22 -2.04
C PRO A 67 6.99 5.77 -2.12
N HIS A 68 7.04 5.23 -3.37
CA HIS A 68 7.45 3.87 -3.65
C HIS A 68 8.46 3.70 -4.79
N ALA A 69 9.13 4.76 -5.20
CA ALA A 69 10.29 4.69 -6.09
C ALA A 69 11.44 3.89 -5.45
N GLY A 70 12.50 3.61 -6.21
CA GLY A 70 13.67 2.96 -5.64
C GLY A 70 14.26 3.76 -4.47
N TYR A 71 14.71 3.08 -3.43
CA TYR A 71 15.17 3.66 -2.15
C TYR A 71 16.19 4.80 -2.27
N PRO A 72 17.16 4.79 -3.23
CA PRO A 72 18.03 5.94 -3.42
C PRO A 72 17.31 7.27 -3.69
N PHE A 73 16.08 7.20 -4.22
CA PHE A 73 15.22 8.35 -4.53
C PHE A 73 14.16 8.58 -3.46
N SER A 74 13.38 7.54 -3.12
CA SER A 74 12.21 7.65 -2.25
C SER A 74 12.52 7.43 -0.77
N GLY A 75 13.54 6.65 -0.42
CA GLY A 75 13.80 6.22 0.96
C GLY A 75 13.87 7.35 1.98
N PRO A 76 14.64 8.46 1.74
CA PRO A 76 14.67 9.59 2.66
C PRO A 76 13.32 10.29 2.84
N ILE A 77 12.45 10.29 1.82
CA ILE A 77 11.11 10.89 1.89
C ILE A 77 10.13 9.96 2.58
N ALA A 78 10.20 8.66 2.28
CA ALA A 78 9.42 7.65 2.99
C ALA A 78 9.69 7.71 4.50
N ALA A 79 10.95 7.79 4.89
CA ALA A 79 11.37 7.91 6.28
C ALA A 79 10.72 9.09 7.02
N GLU A 80 10.54 10.24 6.37
CA GLU A 80 9.85 11.39 6.97
C GLU A 80 8.42 11.05 7.38
N SER A 81 7.69 10.28 6.54
CA SER A 81 6.33 9.86 6.86
C SER A 81 6.30 8.82 7.98
N TYR A 82 7.12 7.78 7.91
CA TYR A 82 7.21 6.78 8.97
C TYR A 82 7.64 7.36 10.30
N HIS A 83 8.59 8.32 10.32
CA HIS A 83 9.06 8.96 11.54
C HIS A 83 7.98 9.78 12.27
N THR A 84 6.85 10.10 11.63
CA THR A 84 5.71 10.74 12.30
C THR A 84 4.88 9.77 13.15
N VAL A 85 5.02 8.47 12.95
CA VAL A 85 4.28 7.42 13.67
C VAL A 85 5.12 6.97 14.87
N ASP A 86 4.50 6.79 16.03
CA ASP A 86 5.18 6.22 17.18
C ASP A 86 5.55 4.76 16.90
N PRO A 87 6.82 4.35 16.97
CA PRO A 87 7.25 2.96 16.77
C PRO A 87 6.66 1.98 17.79
N GLU A 88 6.19 2.48 18.94
CA GLU A 88 5.51 1.68 19.97
C GLU A 88 3.98 1.71 19.82
N ALA A 89 3.44 2.38 18.80
CA ALA A 89 2.00 2.44 18.56
C ALA A 89 1.39 1.04 18.45
N ASN A 90 0.21 0.90 19.02
CA ASN A 90 -0.48 -0.38 19.08
C ASN A 90 -1.68 -0.38 18.13
N PHE A 91 -1.40 -0.52 16.82
CA PHE A 91 -2.43 -0.70 15.82
C PHE A 91 -2.87 -2.16 15.73
N ASP A 92 -4.16 -2.37 15.47
CA ASP A 92 -4.71 -3.69 15.19
C ASP A 92 -4.22 -4.20 13.82
N ASN A 93 -4.22 -3.31 12.81
CA ASN A 93 -3.78 -3.60 11.44
C ASN A 93 -3.14 -2.39 10.75
N ILE A 94 -2.34 -2.67 9.73
CA ILE A 94 -1.87 -1.69 8.74
C ILE A 94 -2.59 -1.95 7.42
N PHE A 95 -3.50 -1.06 7.01
CA PHE A 95 -4.07 -1.07 5.67
C PHE A 95 -3.05 -0.50 4.69
N LEU A 96 -2.41 -1.38 3.93
CA LEU A 96 -1.37 -1.03 2.96
C LEU A 96 -1.98 -0.95 1.57
N ILE A 97 -2.16 0.27 1.05
CA ILE A 97 -2.95 0.54 -0.14
C ILE A 97 -2.09 1.18 -1.22
N GLY A 98 -2.10 0.61 -2.42
CA GLY A 98 -1.43 1.14 -3.61
C GLY A 98 -2.29 0.99 -4.86
N SER A 99 -2.04 1.83 -5.87
CA SER A 99 -2.68 1.71 -7.17
C SER A 99 -1.94 0.71 -8.06
N SER A 100 -2.67 -0.02 -8.88
CA SER A 100 -2.10 -1.04 -9.77
C SER A 100 -1.26 -0.41 -10.89
N HIS A 101 -0.01 -0.88 -11.05
CA HIS A 101 0.84 -0.59 -12.21
C HIS A 101 0.59 -1.57 -13.37
N ARG A 102 -0.34 -2.52 -13.23
CA ARG A 102 -0.60 -3.61 -14.19
C ARG A 102 -1.94 -3.47 -14.92
N GLY A 103 -2.60 -2.34 -14.76
CA GLY A 103 -3.85 -2.02 -15.44
C GLY A 103 -5.03 -1.84 -14.49
N HIS A 104 -6.14 -1.45 -15.10
CA HIS A 104 -7.40 -1.21 -14.42
C HIS A 104 -8.33 -2.40 -14.65
N TYR A 105 -8.83 -2.97 -13.58
CA TYR A 105 -9.81 -4.08 -13.60
C TYR A 105 -11.10 -3.72 -12.85
N GLY A 106 -11.25 -2.44 -12.45
CA GLY A 106 -12.47 -1.87 -11.89
C GLY A 106 -12.77 -2.25 -10.44
N LYS A 107 -11.81 -2.88 -9.75
CA LYS A 107 -11.96 -3.36 -8.37
C LYS A 107 -10.71 -3.12 -7.53
N ALA A 108 -10.84 -3.35 -6.23
CA ALA A 108 -9.73 -3.45 -5.28
C ALA A 108 -9.37 -4.93 -5.07
N SER A 109 -8.11 -5.30 -5.28
CA SER A 109 -7.63 -6.64 -4.97
C SER A 109 -7.06 -6.69 -3.57
N VAL A 110 -7.57 -7.59 -2.73
CA VAL A 110 -7.06 -7.85 -1.37
C VAL A 110 -6.33 -9.18 -1.38
N TYR A 111 -5.13 -9.24 -0.80
CA TYR A 111 -4.37 -10.48 -0.72
C TYR A 111 -4.90 -11.39 0.38
N THR A 112 -5.25 -12.66 0.02
CA THR A 112 -5.95 -13.60 0.91
C THR A 112 -5.28 -14.97 1.03
N GLU A 113 -4.05 -15.17 0.50
CA GLU A 113 -3.43 -16.48 0.36
C GLU A 113 -2.41 -16.82 1.47
N GLY A 114 -1.81 -15.82 2.10
CA GLY A 114 -0.77 -16.03 3.12
C GLY A 114 -0.07 -14.73 3.50
N ASN A 115 1.21 -14.80 3.86
CA ASN A 115 2.00 -13.66 4.26
C ASN A 115 2.70 -12.99 3.07
N TYR A 116 3.20 -11.77 3.27
CA TYR A 116 4.18 -11.15 2.38
C TYR A 116 5.58 -11.45 2.91
N GLU A 117 6.59 -11.35 2.04
CA GLU A 117 7.99 -11.51 2.40
C GLU A 117 8.84 -10.34 1.90
N SER A 118 9.85 -9.98 2.68
CA SER A 118 10.94 -9.10 2.28
C SER A 118 12.28 -9.76 2.67
N PRO A 119 13.44 -9.21 2.26
CA PRO A 119 14.73 -9.70 2.77
C PRO A 119 14.89 -9.61 4.29
N LEU A 120 14.05 -8.86 5.00
CA LEU A 120 14.04 -8.78 6.46
C LEU A 120 13.16 -9.85 7.12
N GLY A 121 12.45 -10.67 6.35
CA GLY A 121 11.58 -11.74 6.83
C GLY A 121 10.13 -11.60 6.40
N GLU A 122 9.27 -12.45 6.95
CA GLU A 122 7.83 -12.44 6.68
C GLU A 122 7.13 -11.26 7.36
N VAL A 123 6.09 -10.75 6.69
CA VAL A 123 5.15 -9.76 7.22
C VAL A 123 3.77 -10.42 7.28
N PRO A 124 3.18 -10.58 8.47
CA PRO A 124 1.90 -11.25 8.61
C PRO A 124 0.78 -10.47 7.92
N VAL A 125 -0.13 -11.20 7.26
CA VAL A 125 -1.37 -10.67 6.68
C VAL A 125 -2.54 -11.08 7.57
N ASP A 126 -3.44 -10.14 7.89
CA ASP A 126 -4.71 -10.46 8.52
C ASP A 126 -5.64 -11.12 7.49
N LEU A 127 -5.51 -12.44 7.35
CA LEU A 127 -6.27 -13.23 6.38
C LEU A 127 -7.77 -13.28 6.69
N GLU A 128 -8.16 -13.15 7.96
CA GLU A 128 -9.57 -13.10 8.36
C GLU A 128 -10.21 -11.81 7.85
N LEU A 129 -9.58 -10.66 8.14
CA LEU A 129 -10.05 -9.36 7.68
C LEU A 129 -9.96 -9.25 6.15
N ALA A 130 -8.90 -9.74 5.52
CA ALA A 130 -8.75 -9.76 4.07
C ALA A 130 -9.89 -10.52 3.38
N LYS A 131 -10.20 -11.73 3.84
CA LYS A 131 -11.31 -12.55 3.33
C LYS A 131 -12.67 -11.92 3.63
N LYS A 132 -12.83 -11.28 4.78
CA LYS A 132 -14.03 -10.54 5.14
C LYS A 132 -14.31 -9.41 4.15
N LEU A 133 -13.31 -8.56 3.83
CA LEU A 133 -13.45 -7.47 2.84
C LEU A 133 -13.89 -7.99 1.46
N VAL A 134 -13.28 -9.07 0.99
CA VAL A 134 -13.66 -9.71 -0.30
C VAL A 134 -15.11 -10.19 -0.29
N ASN A 135 -15.62 -10.65 0.85
CA ASN A 135 -16.98 -11.16 0.96
C ASN A 135 -18.04 -10.07 1.21
N GLU A 136 -17.65 -8.90 1.74
CA GLU A 136 -18.58 -7.83 2.12
C GLU A 136 -18.99 -6.93 0.95
N SER A 137 -18.22 -6.90 -0.15
CA SER A 137 -18.50 -6.00 -1.26
C SER A 137 -18.00 -6.54 -2.60
N GLU A 138 -18.83 -6.39 -3.64
CA GLU A 138 -18.43 -6.69 -5.02
C GLU A 138 -17.28 -5.83 -5.56
N MET A 139 -16.95 -4.72 -4.88
CA MET A 139 -15.80 -3.88 -5.20
C MET A 139 -14.48 -4.52 -4.80
N PHE A 140 -14.49 -5.56 -3.98
CA PHE A 140 -13.30 -6.26 -3.53
C PHE A 140 -13.25 -7.68 -4.09
N GLU A 141 -12.07 -8.10 -4.49
CA GLU A 141 -11.80 -9.48 -4.94
C GLU A 141 -10.34 -9.83 -4.64
N TYR A 142 -9.93 -11.06 -4.87
CA TYR A 142 -8.53 -11.44 -4.91
C TYR A 142 -8.10 -11.70 -6.35
N VAL A 143 -7.20 -10.88 -6.85
CA VAL A 143 -6.58 -11.02 -8.18
C VAL A 143 -5.10 -11.34 -7.98
N PRO A 144 -4.66 -12.61 -8.11
CA PRO A 144 -3.28 -13.01 -7.84
C PRO A 144 -2.23 -12.13 -8.56
N GLN A 145 -2.45 -11.83 -9.84
CA GLN A 145 -1.54 -11.04 -10.66
C GLN A 145 -1.39 -9.59 -10.18
N ALA A 146 -2.42 -9.05 -9.53
CA ALA A 146 -2.36 -7.71 -8.94
C ALA A 146 -1.32 -7.62 -7.81
N HIS A 147 -1.06 -8.73 -7.10
CA HIS A 147 -0.10 -8.76 -6.00
C HIS A 147 1.27 -9.30 -6.41
N THR A 148 1.31 -10.38 -7.22
CA THR A 148 2.57 -11.05 -7.57
C THR A 148 3.48 -10.21 -8.47
N MET A 149 2.95 -9.20 -9.14
CA MET A 149 3.68 -8.33 -10.06
C MET A 149 3.72 -6.86 -9.63
N GLU A 150 3.21 -6.54 -8.43
CA GLU A 150 3.12 -5.17 -7.91
C GLU A 150 4.23 -4.89 -6.89
N HIS A 151 4.93 -3.78 -7.08
CA HIS A 151 6.02 -3.37 -6.21
C HIS A 151 5.63 -2.29 -5.20
N SER A 152 4.57 -1.52 -5.46
CA SER A 152 4.21 -0.36 -4.64
C SER A 152 3.93 -0.69 -3.17
N LEU A 153 3.35 -1.88 -2.91
CA LEU A 153 3.13 -2.36 -1.54
C LEU A 153 4.41 -2.94 -0.95
N GLU A 154 5.15 -3.74 -1.74
CA GLU A 154 6.36 -4.42 -1.28
C GLU A 154 7.44 -3.45 -0.79
N VAL A 155 7.61 -2.32 -1.50
CA VAL A 155 8.60 -1.29 -1.16
C VAL A 155 8.37 -0.70 0.24
N GLN A 156 7.15 -0.77 0.77
CA GLN A 156 6.82 -0.31 2.12
C GLN A 156 7.22 -1.29 3.22
N LEU A 157 7.32 -2.60 2.91
CA LEU A 157 7.51 -3.64 3.92
C LEU A 157 8.78 -3.46 4.78
N PRO A 158 9.96 -3.15 4.21
CA PRO A 158 11.16 -2.97 5.04
C PRO A 158 11.04 -1.81 6.04
N PHE A 159 10.33 -0.74 5.67
CA PHE A 159 10.05 0.36 6.61
C PHE A 159 9.11 -0.08 7.72
N ILE A 160 8.05 -0.82 7.41
CA ILE A 160 7.11 -1.38 8.38
C ILE A 160 7.86 -2.29 9.37
N GLN A 161 8.65 -3.23 8.86
CA GLN A 161 9.39 -4.21 9.67
C GLN A 161 10.46 -3.57 10.56
N TYR A 162 11.11 -2.51 10.08
CA TYR A 162 12.16 -1.83 10.85
C TYR A 162 11.60 -0.85 11.88
N HIS A 163 10.58 -0.08 11.49
CA HIS A 163 10.05 1.03 12.27
C HIS A 163 9.28 0.56 13.49
N PHE A 164 8.35 -0.38 13.32
CA PHE A 164 7.51 -0.86 14.42
C PHE A 164 8.24 -1.89 15.28
N LYS A 165 8.05 -1.79 16.61
CA LYS A 165 8.67 -2.72 17.59
C LYS A 165 7.92 -4.03 17.73
N LYS A 166 6.76 -4.17 17.08
CA LYS A 166 5.90 -5.34 17.07
C LYS A 166 5.52 -5.68 15.64
N ASP A 167 5.30 -6.95 15.38
CA ASP A 167 4.70 -7.40 14.13
C ASP A 167 3.23 -7.00 14.10
N ILE A 168 2.90 -5.99 13.28
CA ILE A 168 1.54 -5.55 13.05
C ILE A 168 1.07 -6.19 11.75
N PRO A 169 -0.05 -6.97 11.75
CA PRO A 169 -0.57 -7.56 10.54
C PRO A 169 -0.92 -6.50 9.50
N ILE A 170 -0.63 -6.79 8.23
CA ILE A 170 -1.02 -5.91 7.12
C ILE A 170 -2.30 -6.40 6.46
N VAL A 171 -3.04 -5.47 5.86
CA VAL A 171 -4.14 -5.75 4.91
C VAL A 171 -3.70 -5.17 3.57
N PRO A 172 -3.07 -5.98 2.68
CA PRO A 172 -2.54 -5.48 1.41
C PRO A 172 -3.66 -5.32 0.38
N ILE A 173 -3.80 -4.11 -0.16
CA ILE A 173 -4.85 -3.76 -1.13
C ILE A 173 -4.24 -3.08 -2.35
N VAL A 174 -4.45 -3.66 -3.53
CA VAL A 174 -4.06 -3.07 -4.81
C VAL A 174 -5.31 -2.58 -5.54
N LEU A 175 -5.36 -1.29 -5.84
CA LEU A 175 -6.50 -0.66 -6.48
C LEU A 175 -6.34 -0.69 -8.01
N GLY A 176 -7.14 -1.50 -8.70
CA GLY A 176 -7.27 -1.53 -10.16
C GLY A 176 -8.37 -0.60 -10.67
N LEU A 177 -8.53 0.57 -10.04
CA LEU A 177 -9.62 1.52 -10.29
C LEU A 177 -9.24 2.50 -11.41
N SER A 178 -10.25 3.03 -12.12
CA SER A 178 -10.07 3.93 -13.25
C SER A 178 -10.77 5.28 -13.10
N ASP A 179 -11.65 5.42 -12.12
CA ASP A 179 -12.44 6.62 -11.91
C ASP A 179 -12.76 6.87 -10.43
N ARG A 180 -13.17 8.08 -10.14
CA ARG A 180 -13.48 8.54 -8.78
C ARG A 180 -14.66 7.81 -8.16
N GLU A 181 -15.67 7.45 -8.95
CA GLU A 181 -16.86 6.75 -8.43
C GLU A 181 -16.50 5.38 -7.87
N GLN A 182 -15.57 4.67 -8.52
CA GLN A 182 -15.01 3.43 -7.99
C GLN A 182 -14.22 3.67 -6.69
N CYS A 183 -13.40 4.74 -6.63
CA CYS A 183 -12.68 5.13 -5.42
C CYS A 183 -13.63 5.37 -4.26
N LYS A 184 -14.74 6.08 -4.50
CA LYS A 184 -15.79 6.36 -3.50
C LYS A 184 -16.46 5.09 -2.98
N LYS A 185 -16.75 4.12 -3.86
CA LYS A 185 -17.32 2.83 -3.44
C LYS A 185 -16.36 2.04 -2.55
N VAL A 186 -15.07 1.98 -2.93
CA VAL A 186 -14.04 1.34 -2.10
C VAL A 186 -13.86 2.08 -0.77
N ALA A 187 -13.84 3.41 -0.79
CA ALA A 187 -13.77 4.24 0.41
C ALA A 187 -14.90 3.94 1.40
N GLY A 188 -16.14 3.80 0.90
CA GLY A 188 -17.31 3.48 1.74
C GLY A 188 -17.18 2.14 2.48
N VAL A 189 -16.48 1.15 1.90
CA VAL A 189 -16.23 -0.14 2.56
C VAL A 189 -15.09 -0.03 3.58
N LEU A 190 -14.06 0.78 3.29
CA LEU A 190 -12.89 0.94 4.16
C LEU A 190 -13.13 1.94 5.31
N GLU A 191 -14.08 2.85 5.15
CA GLU A 191 -14.34 3.93 6.11
C GLU A 191 -14.57 3.47 7.56
N PRO A 192 -15.30 2.36 7.86
CA PRO A 192 -15.46 1.86 9.22
C PRO A 192 -14.14 1.45 9.90
N TYR A 193 -13.12 1.12 9.13
CA TYR A 193 -11.79 0.75 9.63
C TYR A 193 -10.89 1.97 9.88
N PHE A 194 -11.28 3.15 9.41
CA PHE A 194 -10.58 4.42 9.65
C PHE A 194 -10.99 5.02 11.00
N ASN A 195 -10.68 4.31 12.08
CA ASN A 195 -11.18 4.57 13.44
C ASN A 195 -10.08 4.85 14.48
N GLY A 196 -8.81 4.99 14.04
CA GLY A 196 -7.66 5.25 14.91
C GLY A 196 -7.01 3.99 15.51
N ASN A 197 -7.64 2.82 15.41
CA ASN A 197 -7.04 1.54 15.80
C ASN A 197 -6.21 0.93 14.66
N ASN A 198 -6.34 1.44 13.46
CA ASN A 198 -5.60 1.00 12.28
C ASN A 198 -4.79 2.15 11.70
N LEU A 199 -3.63 1.82 11.11
CA LEU A 199 -2.86 2.76 10.32
C LEU A 199 -3.13 2.52 8.83
N PHE A 200 -3.39 3.58 8.08
CA PHE A 200 -3.50 3.53 6.63
C PHE A 200 -2.19 4.02 5.99
N ILE A 201 -1.53 3.18 5.22
CA ILE A 201 -0.35 3.53 4.45
C ILE A 201 -0.75 3.59 2.98
N ILE A 202 -0.76 4.80 2.44
CA ILE A 202 -1.11 5.08 1.04
C ILE A 202 0.17 5.22 0.24
N SER A 203 0.44 4.24 -0.61
CA SER A 203 1.66 4.17 -1.39
C SER A 203 1.49 4.83 -2.75
N THR A 204 2.17 5.96 -2.98
CA THR A 204 2.13 6.71 -4.25
C THR A 204 3.37 7.55 -4.46
N ASP A 205 3.89 7.54 -5.70
CA ASP A 205 4.74 8.61 -6.19
C ASP A 205 3.87 9.69 -6.86
N PHE A 206 4.44 10.88 -7.08
CA PHE A 206 3.80 11.96 -7.79
C PHE A 206 4.15 11.90 -9.29
N SER A 207 4.61 12.99 -9.91
CA SER A 207 4.81 13.05 -11.35
C SER A 207 5.95 12.16 -11.84
N HIS A 208 5.76 11.61 -13.04
CA HIS A 208 6.75 10.77 -13.71
C HIS A 208 7.23 11.40 -15.01
N PHE A 209 8.56 11.55 -15.12
CA PHE A 209 9.33 11.94 -16.31
C PHE A 209 9.20 13.38 -16.84
N PRO A 210 8.49 14.34 -16.20
CA PRO A 210 8.51 15.71 -16.70
C PRO A 210 9.88 16.37 -16.46
N PRO A 211 10.20 17.49 -17.13
CA PRO A 211 11.33 18.34 -16.78
C PRO A 211 11.25 18.82 -15.31
N TYR A 212 12.40 19.08 -14.69
CA TYR A 212 12.53 19.38 -13.27
C TYR A 212 11.55 20.46 -12.75
N ASP A 213 11.51 21.62 -13.41
CA ASP A 213 10.64 22.73 -12.97
C ASP A 213 9.16 22.39 -13.12
N ALA A 214 8.82 21.63 -14.16
CA ALA A 214 7.46 21.17 -14.37
C ALA A 214 7.07 20.09 -13.33
N ALA A 215 8.00 19.21 -12.93
CA ALA A 215 7.77 18.29 -11.82
C ALA A 215 7.44 19.06 -10.54
N VAL A 216 8.27 20.04 -10.18
CA VAL A 216 8.04 20.88 -8.99
C VAL A 216 6.66 21.54 -9.03
N GLU A 217 6.24 22.05 -10.18
CA GLU A 217 4.95 22.71 -10.33
C GLU A 217 3.78 21.74 -10.15
N VAL A 218 3.74 20.63 -10.90
CA VAL A 218 2.61 19.69 -10.87
C VAL A 218 2.51 18.93 -9.56
N ASP A 219 3.66 18.59 -8.95
CA ASP A 219 3.70 17.87 -7.68
C ASP A 219 3.20 18.77 -6.54
N ASN A 220 3.60 20.06 -6.52
CA ASN A 220 3.10 21.00 -5.53
C ASN A 220 1.60 21.27 -5.70
N ASN A 221 1.10 21.40 -6.94
CA ASN A 221 -0.33 21.56 -7.20
C ASN A 221 -1.13 20.37 -6.64
N SER A 222 -0.66 19.15 -6.91
CA SER A 222 -1.29 17.93 -6.37
C SER A 222 -1.21 17.86 -4.84
N ALA A 223 -0.04 18.19 -4.25
CA ALA A 223 0.15 18.16 -2.80
C ALA A 223 -0.74 19.17 -2.07
N GLU A 224 -0.85 20.40 -2.60
CA GLU A 224 -1.72 21.44 -2.04
C GLU A 224 -3.20 21.04 -2.11
N ALA A 225 -3.62 20.38 -3.19
CA ALA A 225 -4.97 19.85 -3.30
C ALA A 225 -5.25 18.76 -2.25
N ILE A 226 -4.30 17.83 -2.01
CA ILE A 226 -4.42 16.79 -0.99
C ILE A 226 -4.57 17.39 0.41
N VAL A 227 -3.78 18.42 0.74
CA VAL A 227 -3.83 19.09 2.05
C VAL A 227 -5.20 19.69 2.37
N THR A 228 -6.00 20.01 1.35
CA THR A 228 -7.39 20.50 1.58
C THR A 228 -8.35 19.45 2.12
N ASN A 229 -7.96 18.17 2.15
CA ASN A 229 -8.83 17.02 2.46
C ASN A 229 -10.14 17.02 1.64
N ASN A 230 -10.07 17.44 0.38
CA ASN A 230 -11.24 17.55 -0.49
C ASN A 230 -10.99 16.81 -1.82
N PRO A 231 -11.76 15.74 -2.12
CA PRO A 231 -11.64 14.99 -3.38
C PRO A 231 -11.79 15.86 -4.63
N ASP A 232 -12.70 16.86 -4.62
CA ASP A 232 -12.91 17.77 -5.76
C ASP A 232 -11.67 18.60 -6.06
N SER A 233 -10.92 19.00 -5.01
CA SER A 233 -9.67 19.73 -5.15
C SER A 233 -8.60 18.89 -5.84
N LEU A 234 -8.47 17.61 -5.44
CA LEU A 234 -7.51 16.70 -6.06
C LEU A 234 -7.88 16.42 -7.53
N GLU A 235 -9.13 16.10 -7.80
CA GLU A 235 -9.61 15.84 -9.17
C GLU A 235 -9.31 17.02 -10.09
N LYS A 236 -9.65 18.24 -9.64
CA LYS A 236 -9.37 19.46 -10.37
C LYS A 236 -7.85 19.68 -10.60
N ALA A 237 -7.03 19.46 -9.59
CA ALA A 237 -5.56 19.63 -9.71
C ALA A 237 -4.97 18.64 -10.73
N LEU A 238 -5.41 17.38 -10.73
CA LEU A 238 -4.97 16.38 -11.70
C LEU A 238 -5.40 16.76 -13.13
N GLU A 239 -6.66 17.19 -13.32
CA GLU A 239 -7.12 17.67 -14.62
C GLU A 239 -6.36 18.92 -15.12
N GLU A 240 -6.06 19.87 -14.23
CA GLU A 240 -5.28 21.05 -14.57
C GLU A 240 -3.85 20.69 -14.99
N ASN A 241 -3.22 19.73 -14.29
CA ASN A 241 -1.92 19.22 -14.65
C ASN A 241 -1.90 18.57 -16.04
N GLU A 242 -2.91 17.76 -16.36
CA GLU A 242 -3.06 17.14 -17.69
C GLU A 242 -3.27 18.17 -18.81
N LYS A 243 -4.10 19.21 -18.57
CA LYS A 243 -4.36 20.31 -19.51
C LYS A 243 -3.11 21.10 -19.90
N LYS A 244 -2.06 21.11 -19.04
CA LYS A 244 -0.79 21.80 -19.34
C LYS A 244 0.01 21.14 -20.47
N LYS A 245 -0.28 19.88 -20.83
CA LYS A 245 0.40 19.12 -21.89
C LYS A 245 1.93 19.17 -21.76
N ILE A 246 2.42 18.97 -20.55
CA ILE A 246 3.84 19.02 -20.23
C ILE A 246 4.55 17.89 -20.96
N GLN A 247 5.67 18.21 -21.59
CA GLN A 247 6.50 17.26 -22.31
C GLN A 247 6.96 16.13 -21.37
N ASN A 248 6.85 14.89 -21.83
CA ASN A 248 7.24 13.66 -21.14
C ASN A 248 6.47 13.37 -19.83
N LEU A 249 5.52 14.18 -19.41
CA LEU A 249 4.68 13.86 -18.24
C LEU A 249 3.82 12.63 -18.54
N ALA A 250 4.17 11.50 -17.94
CA ALA A 250 3.41 10.25 -18.10
C ALA A 250 2.21 10.20 -17.14
N THR A 251 2.36 10.75 -15.95
CA THR A 251 1.30 10.88 -14.94
C THR A 251 1.66 11.98 -13.96
N SER A 252 0.67 12.67 -13.42
CA SER A 252 0.87 13.64 -12.31
C SER A 252 0.93 12.95 -10.95
N MET A 253 0.42 11.71 -10.84
CA MET A 253 0.44 10.91 -9.61
C MET A 253 0.11 9.46 -9.97
N CYS A 254 1.07 8.54 -9.79
CA CYS A 254 0.86 7.14 -10.17
C CYS A 254 -0.19 6.45 -9.29
N GLY A 255 -0.24 6.81 -8.01
CA GLY A 255 -1.20 6.25 -7.04
C GLY A 255 -2.42 7.15 -6.80
N TRP A 256 -2.87 7.94 -7.78
CA TRP A 256 -3.97 8.88 -7.59
C TRP A 256 -5.27 8.23 -7.09
N THR A 257 -5.57 7.00 -7.50
CA THR A 257 -6.76 6.27 -7.02
C THR A 257 -6.66 5.92 -5.55
N SER A 258 -5.47 5.62 -5.04
CA SER A 258 -5.24 5.33 -3.61
C SER A 258 -5.42 6.60 -2.77
N VAL A 259 -4.89 7.73 -3.23
CA VAL A 259 -5.06 9.01 -2.56
C VAL A 259 -6.51 9.49 -2.64
N MET A 260 -7.14 9.37 -3.82
CA MET A 260 -8.57 9.70 -3.99
C MET A 260 -9.44 8.88 -3.04
N THR A 261 -9.18 7.57 -2.91
CA THR A 261 -9.89 6.70 -1.97
C THR A 261 -9.72 7.18 -0.52
N LEU A 262 -8.52 7.61 -0.12
CA LEU A 262 -8.29 8.19 1.20
C LEU A 262 -9.13 9.47 1.39
N LEU A 263 -9.11 10.40 0.44
CA LEU A 263 -9.85 11.66 0.54
C LEU A 263 -11.37 11.43 0.57
N GLU A 264 -11.91 10.52 -0.26
CA GLU A 264 -13.33 10.13 -0.22
C GLU A 264 -13.74 9.53 1.14
N MET A 265 -12.82 8.84 1.82
CA MET A 265 -13.04 8.27 3.15
C MET A 265 -12.98 9.33 4.27
N THR A 266 -12.28 10.44 4.05
CA THR A 266 -11.93 11.41 5.10
C THR A 266 -12.57 12.79 4.94
N GLN A 267 -13.13 13.15 3.77
CA GLN A 267 -13.63 14.50 3.45
C GLN A 267 -14.63 15.07 4.48
N ASP A 268 -15.48 14.22 5.05
CA ASP A 268 -16.48 14.60 6.05
C ASP A 268 -15.98 14.51 7.50
N LYS A 269 -14.68 14.22 7.69
CA LYS A 269 -14.04 14.09 8.98
C LYS A 269 -13.19 15.33 9.28
N ASN A 270 -13.05 15.66 10.56
CA ASN A 270 -12.11 16.70 10.99
C ASN A 270 -10.67 16.18 10.96
N ILE A 271 -10.09 16.12 9.76
CA ILE A 271 -8.73 15.63 9.47
C ILE A 271 -7.85 16.80 9.06
N ASP A 272 -6.65 16.85 9.66
CA ASP A 272 -5.59 17.79 9.29
C ASP A 272 -4.51 17.02 8.50
N ILE A 273 -4.36 17.32 7.22
CA ILE A 273 -3.34 16.72 6.35
C ILE A 273 -2.16 17.69 6.23
N LYS A 274 -0.95 17.17 6.48
CA LYS A 274 0.28 17.97 6.45
C LYS A 274 1.25 17.47 5.40
N LYS A 275 1.72 18.35 4.55
CA LYS A 275 2.87 18.08 3.69
C LYS A 275 4.14 18.14 4.54
N LEU A 276 4.86 17.03 4.60
CA LEU A 276 6.08 16.91 5.40
C LEU A 276 7.31 17.38 4.62
N LYS A 277 7.58 16.74 3.49
CA LYS A 277 8.76 17.01 2.65
C LYS A 277 8.46 16.71 1.19
N TYR A 278 9.08 17.45 0.31
CA TYR A 278 9.06 17.23 -1.14
C TYR A 278 10.48 17.05 -1.66
N ARG A 279 10.64 16.14 -2.58
CA ARG A 279 11.88 15.92 -3.33
C ARG A 279 11.56 15.19 -4.62
N ASN A 280 12.28 15.51 -5.69
CA ASN A 280 12.23 14.74 -6.92
C ASN A 280 13.62 14.14 -7.26
N SER A 281 13.70 13.32 -8.32
CA SER A 281 14.95 12.64 -8.69
C SER A 281 16.08 13.63 -9.01
N GLY A 282 15.79 14.80 -9.56
CA GLY A 282 16.75 15.84 -9.87
C GLY A 282 17.43 16.48 -8.65
N ASP A 283 16.89 16.29 -7.44
CA ASP A 283 17.51 16.71 -6.19
C ASP A 283 18.47 15.68 -5.61
N THR A 284 18.64 14.55 -6.29
CA THR A 284 19.50 13.47 -5.83
C THR A 284 20.83 13.47 -6.57
N ARG A 285 21.85 12.85 -5.98
CA ARG A 285 23.15 12.62 -6.64
C ARG A 285 23.10 11.63 -7.82
N TYR A 286 21.97 10.96 -8.02
CA TYR A 286 21.80 9.89 -8.99
C TYR A 286 21.14 10.38 -10.29
N SER A 287 20.62 11.59 -10.32
CA SER A 287 19.97 12.18 -11.48
C SER A 287 20.31 13.66 -11.58
N GLY A 288 20.29 14.23 -12.79
CA GLY A 288 20.43 15.66 -13.04
C GLY A 288 19.07 16.38 -13.03
N LYS A 289 19.12 17.70 -13.16
CA LYS A 289 17.93 18.57 -13.32
C LYS A 289 17.50 18.74 -14.77
N ASP A 290 18.20 18.08 -15.71
CA ASP A 290 17.99 18.18 -17.16
C ASP A 290 16.87 17.25 -17.65
#